data_c174ab8262c8085d4ee416cb62293ab9
#
_entry.id   c174ab8262c8085d4ee416cb62293ab9
#
_cell.length_a   1.000
_cell.length_b   1.000
_cell.length_c   1.000
_cell.angle_alpha   90.00
_cell.angle_beta   90.00
_cell.angle_gamma   90.00
#
_symmetry.space_group_name_H-M   'P 1'
#
loop_
_entity.id
_entity.type
_entity.pdbx_description
1 polymer ?
#
loop_
_entity_poly.entity_id
_entity_poly.type
_entity_poly.pdbx_seq_one_letter_code
_entity_poly.pdbx_strand_id
1 'polypeptide(L)'
;RIERHQRDRGPEWANVEELRDLHNVDVTGRVVVIDCVTLWATNFIVDNDGDVELSLAQMKERFDKFTQQEATFIFVTNEIGLGGISPNDLQRHFTDLVGWTNQFIAHAADEVVLMVSGIPVKIKSSY
;
A
#
# COMPACT_ATOMS: atom_id res chain seq x y z
N ARG A 1 11.72 -14.85 6.89
CA ARG A 1 10.39 -14.23 6.68
C ARG A 1 10.12 -13.96 5.20
N ILE A 2 11.04 -13.33 4.52
CA ILE A 2 10.92 -13.06 3.07
C ILE A 2 10.87 -14.38 2.29
N GLU A 3 11.75 -15.33 2.62
CA GLU A 3 11.76 -16.65 1.99
C GLU A 3 10.44 -17.41 2.14
N ARG A 4 9.81 -17.31 3.33
CA ARG A 4 8.52 -17.95 3.58
C ARG A 4 7.42 -17.34 2.70
N HIS A 5 7.38 -16.02 2.59
CA HIS A 5 6.42 -15.33 1.72
C HIS A 5 6.60 -15.70 0.26
N GLN A 6 7.83 -15.81 -0.20
CA GLN A 6 8.11 -16.21 -1.58
C GLN A 6 7.68 -17.65 -1.85
N ARG A 7 7.91 -18.57 -0.92
CA ARG A 7 7.47 -19.97 -1.04
C ARG A 7 5.95 -20.08 -1.08
N ASP A 8 5.25 -19.30 -0.23
CA ASP A 8 3.81 -19.34 -0.12
C ASP A 8 3.11 -18.81 -1.38
N ARG A 9 3.79 -17.97 -2.17
CA ARG A 9 3.21 -17.39 -3.39
C ARG A 9 3.21 -18.32 -4.59
N GLY A 10 4.04 -19.36 -4.59
CA GLY A 10 4.14 -20.29 -5.70
C GLY A 10 5.00 -19.80 -6.87
N PRO A 11 5.30 -20.70 -7.84
CA PRO A 11 6.23 -20.39 -8.93
C PRO A 11 5.65 -19.51 -10.03
N GLU A 12 4.34 -19.34 -10.10
CA GLU A 12 3.67 -18.47 -11.08
C GLU A 12 3.83 -16.98 -10.81
N TRP A 13 4.30 -16.61 -9.62
CA TRP A 13 4.51 -15.23 -9.22
C TRP A 13 5.96 -14.82 -9.46
N ALA A 14 6.15 -13.71 -10.18
CA ALA A 14 7.43 -13.01 -10.22
C ALA A 14 7.49 -12.06 -9.03
N ASN A 15 8.59 -12.10 -8.27
CA ASN A 15 8.76 -11.27 -7.08
C ASN A 15 9.72 -10.13 -7.38
N VAL A 16 9.31 -8.91 -7.06
CA VAL A 16 10.11 -7.71 -7.20
C VAL A 16 10.15 -7.00 -5.84
N GLU A 17 11.34 -6.62 -5.40
CA GLU A 17 11.53 -5.86 -4.18
C GLU A 17 11.89 -4.42 -4.54
N GLU A 18 10.88 -3.57 -4.66
CA GLU A 18 11.05 -2.13 -4.80
C GLU A 18 10.49 -1.45 -3.55
N LEU A 19 11.36 -0.75 -2.84
CA LEU A 19 11.00 -0.19 -1.53
C LEU A 19 10.28 1.15 -1.61
N ARG A 20 10.46 1.91 -2.68
CA ARG A 20 9.95 3.29 -2.77
C ARG A 20 9.37 3.64 -4.14
N ASP A 21 10.14 3.43 -5.18
CA ASP A 21 9.85 3.94 -6.53
C ASP A 21 9.12 2.91 -7.38
N LEU A 22 7.88 2.58 -6.96
CA LEU A 22 7.05 1.58 -7.63
C LEU A 22 6.91 1.85 -9.13
N HIS A 23 6.88 3.12 -9.52
CA HIS A 23 6.72 3.53 -10.92
C HIS A 23 7.88 3.13 -11.82
N ASN A 24 9.03 2.76 -11.25
CA ASN A 24 10.17 2.26 -12.01
C ASN A 24 10.02 0.78 -12.38
N VAL A 25 9.03 0.09 -11.85
CA VAL A 25 8.74 -1.31 -12.18
C VAL A 25 7.73 -1.35 -13.32
N ASP A 26 8.12 -1.96 -14.44
CA ASP A 26 7.20 -2.14 -15.57
C ASP A 26 6.28 -3.32 -15.31
N VAL A 27 4.98 -3.03 -15.17
CA VAL A 27 3.95 -4.03 -14.90
C VAL A 27 2.90 -4.08 -16.01
N THR A 28 3.19 -3.49 -17.17
CA THR A 28 2.26 -3.41 -18.29
C THR A 28 1.74 -4.80 -18.68
N GLY A 29 0.42 -4.93 -18.77
CA GLY A 29 -0.26 -6.16 -19.12
C GLY A 29 -0.30 -7.21 -18.03
N ARG A 30 0.10 -6.87 -16.81
CA ARG A 30 0.18 -7.81 -15.69
C ARG A 30 -0.87 -7.55 -14.62
N VAL A 31 -1.08 -8.54 -13.78
CA VAL A 31 -1.76 -8.38 -12.49
C VAL A 31 -0.67 -8.24 -11.44
N VAL A 32 -0.66 -7.12 -10.75
CA VAL A 32 0.36 -6.81 -9.76
C VAL A 32 -0.25 -6.67 -8.37
N VAL A 33 0.37 -7.33 -7.39
CA VAL A 33 -0.02 -7.22 -5.98
C VAL A 33 1.08 -6.45 -5.26
N ILE A 34 0.71 -5.37 -4.61
CA ILE A 34 1.60 -4.57 -3.77
C ILE A 34 1.38 -5.00 -2.32
N ASP A 35 2.31 -5.71 -1.78
CA ASP A 35 2.26 -6.27 -0.44
C ASP A 35 3.46 -5.76 0.37
N CYS A 36 3.31 -4.72 1.16
CA CYS A 36 2.02 -4.05 1.42
C CYS A 36 2.23 -2.54 1.46
N VAL A 37 1.14 -1.78 1.41
CA VAL A 37 1.17 -0.31 1.47
C VAL A 37 1.77 0.18 2.79
N THR A 38 1.52 -0.51 3.88
CA THR A 38 2.05 -0.15 5.21
C THR A 38 3.58 -0.16 5.23
N LEU A 39 4.21 -1.18 4.65
CA LEU A 39 5.67 -1.23 4.53
C LEU A 39 6.20 -0.15 3.59
N TRP A 40 5.50 0.11 2.51
CA TRP A 40 5.85 1.18 1.59
C TRP A 40 5.84 2.54 2.29
N ALA A 41 4.80 2.83 3.07
CA ALA A 41 4.69 4.06 3.85
C ALA A 41 5.81 4.19 4.90
N THR A 42 6.22 3.09 5.52
CA THR A 42 7.31 3.08 6.50
C THR A 42 8.60 3.65 5.90
N ASN A 43 8.92 3.28 4.67
CA ASN A 43 10.14 3.75 4.01
C ASN A 43 10.14 5.27 3.82
N PHE A 44 9.01 5.85 3.48
CA PHE A 44 8.89 7.29 3.29
C PHE A 44 8.94 8.07 4.60
N ILE A 45 8.24 7.59 5.64
CA ILE A 45 8.21 8.30 6.92
C ILE A 45 9.59 8.29 7.61
N VAL A 46 10.33 7.20 7.47
CA VAL A 46 11.69 7.08 7.99
C VAL A 46 12.65 8.00 7.22
N ASP A 47 12.57 7.99 5.89
CA ASP A 47 13.42 8.84 5.04
C ASP A 47 13.20 10.33 5.32
N ASN A 48 11.98 10.71 5.68
CA ASN A 48 11.59 12.11 5.86
C ASN A 48 11.50 12.52 7.33
N ASP A 49 12.09 11.75 8.24
CA ASP A 49 12.17 12.06 9.67
C ASP A 49 10.80 12.37 10.30
N GLY A 50 9.78 11.62 9.90
CA GLY A 50 8.43 11.77 10.43
C GLY A 50 7.58 12.83 9.74
N ASP A 51 8.05 13.43 8.66
CA ASP A 51 7.29 14.44 7.91
C ASP A 51 6.17 13.77 7.09
N VAL A 52 4.95 13.83 7.62
CA VAL A 52 3.77 13.20 7.03
C VAL A 52 3.39 13.85 5.69
N GLU A 53 3.40 15.18 5.63
CA GLU A 53 2.98 15.90 4.43
C GLU A 53 3.89 15.63 3.25
N LEU A 54 5.21 15.67 3.47
CA LEU A 54 6.19 15.36 2.44
C LEU A 54 6.07 13.90 2.00
N SER A 55 5.99 12.98 2.95
CA SER A 55 5.85 11.55 2.67
C SER A 55 4.59 11.26 1.85
N LEU A 56 3.47 11.84 2.23
CA LEU A 56 2.20 11.67 1.53
C LEU A 56 2.29 12.20 0.09
N ALA A 57 2.88 13.38 -0.11
CA ALA A 57 3.04 13.97 -1.43
C ALA A 57 3.89 13.08 -2.34
N GLN A 58 4.99 12.54 -1.81
CA GLN A 58 5.87 11.63 -2.55
C GLN A 58 5.15 10.32 -2.91
N MET A 59 4.41 9.75 -1.97
CA MET A 59 3.67 8.51 -2.21
C MET A 59 2.59 8.70 -3.26
N LYS A 60 1.84 9.81 -3.22
CA LYS A 60 0.83 10.13 -4.22
C LYS A 60 1.44 10.27 -5.61
N GLU A 61 2.58 10.92 -5.73
CA GLU A 61 3.29 11.07 -7.00
C GLU A 61 3.68 9.71 -7.57
N ARG A 62 4.28 8.83 -6.77
CA ARG A 62 4.68 7.50 -7.22
C ARG A 62 3.47 6.64 -7.57
N PHE A 63 2.43 6.72 -6.75
CA PHE A 63 1.17 6.00 -7.02
C PHE A 63 0.58 6.40 -8.36
N ASP A 64 0.47 7.70 -8.62
CA ASP A 64 -0.11 8.20 -9.87
C ASP A 64 0.69 7.73 -11.08
N LYS A 65 2.01 7.80 -11.02
CA LYS A 65 2.88 7.33 -12.10
C LYS A 65 2.77 5.82 -12.30
N PHE A 66 2.76 5.07 -11.21
CA PHE A 66 2.69 3.61 -11.25
C PHE A 66 1.38 3.13 -11.87
N THR A 67 0.27 3.70 -11.44
CA THR A 67 -1.07 3.28 -11.87
C THR A 67 -1.47 3.82 -13.25
N GLN A 68 -0.65 4.64 -13.90
CA GLN A 68 -0.86 5.02 -15.29
C GLN A 68 -0.56 3.89 -16.26
N GLN A 69 0.19 2.89 -15.85
CA GLN A 69 0.45 1.72 -16.68
C GLN A 69 -0.83 0.91 -16.87
N GLU A 70 -0.97 0.28 -18.04
CA GLU A 70 -2.10 -0.61 -18.33
C GLU A 70 -1.87 -1.97 -17.65
N ALA A 71 -2.42 -2.10 -16.46
CA ALA A 71 -2.27 -3.28 -15.62
C ALA A 71 -3.46 -3.37 -14.65
N THR A 72 -3.57 -4.50 -13.97
CA THR A 72 -4.50 -4.66 -12.86
C THR A 72 -3.72 -4.53 -11.56
N PHE A 73 -4.11 -3.60 -10.72
CA PHE A 73 -3.40 -3.29 -9.47
C PHE A 73 -4.21 -3.76 -8.27
N ILE A 74 -3.56 -4.49 -7.37
CA ILE A 74 -4.14 -4.92 -6.10
C ILE A 74 -3.24 -4.42 -4.98
N PHE A 75 -3.72 -3.46 -4.20
CA PHE A 75 -2.98 -2.90 -3.09
C PHE A 75 -3.45 -3.54 -1.78
N VAL A 76 -2.52 -4.16 -1.08
CA VAL A 76 -2.77 -4.75 0.25
C VAL A 76 -2.31 -3.76 1.30
N THR A 77 -3.19 -3.46 2.25
CA THR A 77 -2.89 -2.52 3.32
C THR A 77 -3.55 -2.94 4.62
N ASN A 78 -3.18 -2.28 5.70
CA ASN A 78 -3.78 -2.49 7.01
C ASN A 78 -4.62 -1.27 7.40
N GLU A 79 -5.80 -1.53 7.99
CA GLU A 79 -6.63 -0.47 8.56
C GLU A 79 -6.22 -0.29 10.03
N ILE A 80 -5.15 0.48 10.24
CA ILE A 80 -4.54 0.63 11.56
C ILE A 80 -5.20 1.73 12.42
N GLY A 81 -6.02 2.59 11.81
CA GLY A 81 -6.76 3.63 12.51
C GLY A 81 -7.79 3.08 13.49
N LEU A 82 -8.18 1.82 13.36
CA LEU A 82 -9.12 1.15 14.26
C LEU A 82 -8.47 0.71 15.57
N GLY A 83 -7.13 0.74 15.64
CA GLY A 83 -6.36 0.24 16.80
C GLY A 83 -6.16 1.23 17.94
N GLY A 84 -6.74 2.43 17.87
CA GLY A 84 -6.59 3.45 18.90
C GLY A 84 -5.41 4.38 18.66
N ILE A 85 -5.10 5.22 19.66
CA ILE A 85 -4.08 6.27 19.56
C ILE A 85 -2.86 5.88 20.40
N SER A 86 -1.68 5.88 19.76
CA SER A 86 -0.41 5.67 20.44
C SER A 86 0.09 6.97 21.08
N PRO A 87 0.73 6.92 22.27
CA PRO A 87 1.41 8.08 22.84
C PRO A 87 2.72 8.44 22.13
N ASN A 88 3.25 7.57 21.29
CA ASN A 88 4.49 7.79 20.56
C ASN A 88 4.24 8.69 19.34
N ASP A 89 4.97 9.82 19.23
CA ASP A 89 4.78 10.80 18.15
C ASP A 89 5.08 10.21 16.77
N LEU A 90 6.17 9.46 16.63
CA LEU A 90 6.52 8.84 15.36
C LEU A 90 5.46 7.84 14.92
N GLN A 91 4.95 7.07 15.86
CA GLN A 91 3.90 6.09 15.58
C GLN A 91 2.58 6.77 15.20
N ARG A 92 2.24 7.91 15.83
CA ARG A 92 1.08 8.70 15.41
C ARG A 92 1.25 9.25 14.01
N HIS A 93 2.44 9.79 13.68
CA HIS A 93 2.74 10.26 12.34
C HIS A 93 2.63 9.15 11.31
N PHE A 94 3.13 7.96 11.65
CA PHE A 94 3.02 6.79 10.79
C PHE A 94 1.56 6.38 10.59
N THR A 95 0.78 6.33 11.66
CA THR A 95 -0.65 6.00 11.61
C THR A 95 -1.42 7.01 10.75
N ASP A 96 -1.11 8.30 10.90
CA ASP A 96 -1.72 9.35 10.09
C ASP A 96 -1.36 9.18 8.61
N LEU A 97 -0.09 8.89 8.31
CA LEU A 97 0.35 8.69 6.93
C LEU A 97 -0.35 7.50 6.29
N VAL A 98 -0.42 6.37 6.98
CA VAL A 98 -1.11 5.17 6.45
C VAL A 98 -2.60 5.45 6.26
N GLY A 99 -3.24 6.13 7.21
CA GLY A 99 -4.64 6.51 7.10
C GLY A 99 -4.92 7.39 5.87
N TRP A 100 -4.13 8.44 5.68
CA TRP A 100 -4.26 9.30 4.51
C TRP A 100 -3.94 8.58 3.19
N THR A 101 -2.92 7.72 3.22
CA THR A 101 -2.56 6.91 2.06
C THR A 101 -3.69 5.96 1.68
N ASN A 102 -4.27 5.27 2.67
CA ASN A 102 -5.40 4.38 2.42
C ASN A 102 -6.58 5.14 1.82
N GLN A 103 -6.84 6.36 2.25
CA GLN A 103 -7.93 7.17 1.72
C GLN A 103 -7.72 7.51 0.24
N PHE A 104 -6.53 7.95 -0.16
CA PHE A 104 -6.35 8.31 -1.57
C PHE A 104 -6.32 7.07 -2.47
N ILE A 105 -5.77 5.95 -2.01
CA ILE A 105 -5.79 4.69 -2.77
C ILE A 105 -7.24 4.19 -2.93
N ALA A 106 -8.00 4.19 -1.84
CA ALA A 106 -9.40 3.76 -1.87
C ALA A 106 -10.25 4.64 -2.78
N HIS A 107 -9.97 5.95 -2.79
CA HIS A 107 -10.66 6.88 -3.67
C HIS A 107 -10.40 6.57 -5.15
N ALA A 108 -9.17 6.20 -5.49
CA ALA A 108 -8.78 5.85 -6.85
C ALA A 108 -9.22 4.43 -7.26
N ALA A 109 -9.37 3.53 -6.32
CA ALA A 109 -9.68 2.13 -6.58
C ALA A 109 -11.10 1.95 -7.11
N ASP A 110 -11.30 0.96 -7.97
CA ASP A 110 -12.63 0.54 -8.44
C ASP A 110 -13.37 -0.27 -7.39
N GLU A 111 -12.64 -1.06 -6.63
CA GLU A 111 -13.18 -1.89 -5.55
C GLU A 111 -12.31 -1.76 -4.29
N VAL A 112 -12.96 -1.77 -3.14
CA VAL A 112 -12.30 -1.81 -1.83
C VAL A 112 -12.95 -2.89 -0.99
N VAL A 113 -12.13 -3.77 -0.42
CA VAL A 113 -12.59 -4.92 0.38
C VAL A 113 -11.89 -4.87 1.73
N LEU A 114 -12.68 -4.99 2.79
CA LEU A 114 -12.17 -5.18 4.15
C LEU A 114 -12.22 -6.66 4.50
N MET A 115 -11.09 -7.20 4.94
CA MET A 115 -11.02 -8.59 5.38
C MET A 115 -11.24 -8.66 6.89
N VAL A 116 -12.25 -9.38 7.32
CA VAL A 116 -12.54 -9.60 8.74
C VAL A 116 -12.58 -11.11 8.98
N SER A 117 -11.63 -11.61 9.75
CA SER A 117 -11.54 -13.06 10.06
C SER A 117 -11.56 -13.95 8.82
N GLY A 118 -10.86 -13.53 7.77
CA GLY A 118 -10.81 -14.25 6.49
C GLY A 118 -12.05 -14.09 5.61
N ILE A 119 -13.01 -13.27 6.03
CA ILE A 119 -14.26 -13.05 5.29
C ILE A 119 -14.20 -11.69 4.61
N PRO A 120 -14.37 -11.62 3.27
CA PRO A 120 -14.34 -10.34 2.56
C PRO A 120 -15.63 -9.55 2.77
N VAL A 121 -15.49 -8.27 3.07
CA VAL A 121 -16.60 -7.32 3.13
C VAL A 121 -16.34 -6.23 2.09
N LYS A 122 -17.16 -6.19 1.05
CA LYS A 122 -17.00 -5.20 -0.02
C LYS A 122 -17.55 -3.85 0.47
N ILE A 123 -16.69 -2.84 0.57
CA ILE A 123 -17.07 -1.50 1.04
C ILE A 123 -17.11 -0.47 -0.09
N LYS A 124 -16.52 -0.78 -1.24
CA LYS A 124 -16.64 0.03 -2.45
C LYS A 124 -16.70 -0.89 -3.66
N SER A 125 -17.61 -0.61 -4.59
CA SER A 125 -17.74 -1.35 -5.84
C SER A 125 -18.10 -0.37 -6.95
N SER A 126 -17.56 -0.63 -8.15
CA SER A 126 -17.91 0.15 -9.36
C SER A 126 -19.21 -0.31 -10.01
N TYR A 127 -19.85 -1.34 -9.46
CA TYR A 127 -21.10 -1.92 -9.99
C TYR A 127 -22.30 -1.61 -9.13
#